data_08dc30a6579b73ab0cde2e1d95f13b67
#
_entry.id   08dc30a6579b73ab0cde2e1d95f13b67
#
_cell.length_a   1.000
_cell.length_b   1.000
_cell.length_c   1.000
_cell.angle_alpha   90.00
_cell.angle_beta   90.00
_cell.angle_gamma   90.00
#
_symmetry.space_group_name_H-M   'P 1'
#
loop_
_entity.id
_entity.type
_entity.pdbx_description
1 polymer ?
#
loop_
_entity_poly.entity_id
_entity_poly.type
_entity_poly.pdbx_seq_one_letter_code
_entity_poly.pdbx_strand_id
1 'polypeptide(L)'
;MRYSGTDSPILSSSLNYEIINDEKYKKFHTPKGEGFYKQGLMYGYGIGGVEPNITLSKDFYFRAINEGCKRAYIRLSYLVYQDKDEFMDIIHKGIADSCPQCLMVAVDRILNNIISEEDITKKMRNKINRYLDLFASQMELAFWIDAEECLNAIKTFVTSSIALNRKYNKDRIKNIIHKIKAISELDIDLESFYDTNDMIFLTSFDDYELIAQEATCALKELIEKA
;
A
#
# COMPACT_ATOMS: atom_id res chain seq x y z
N MET A 1 -28.25 11.24 -2.32
CA MET A 1 -28.82 9.88 -2.33
C MET A 1 -28.49 9.25 -0.99
N ARG A 2 -29.49 8.85 -0.21
CA ARG A 2 -29.25 8.16 1.06
C ARG A 2 -29.01 6.69 0.72
N TYR A 3 -27.81 6.18 0.99
CA TYR A 3 -27.58 4.75 1.03
C TYR A 3 -28.29 4.21 2.28
N SER A 4 -29.34 3.47 2.08
CA SER A 4 -29.96 2.64 3.10
C SER A 4 -29.09 1.40 3.24
N GLY A 5 -28.12 1.47 4.15
CA GLY A 5 -27.38 0.30 4.57
C GLY A 5 -28.32 -0.66 5.29
N THR A 6 -28.52 -1.81 4.72
CA THR A 6 -29.11 -2.93 5.40
C THR A 6 -28.24 -4.13 5.13
N ASP A 7 -27.86 -4.77 6.21
CA ASP A 7 -27.24 -6.09 6.28
C ASP A 7 -25.75 -6.19 5.89
N SER A 8 -24.92 -5.47 6.64
CA SER A 8 -23.53 -5.95 6.81
C SER A 8 -23.57 -7.28 7.55
N PRO A 9 -23.01 -8.36 7.01
CA PRO A 9 -22.92 -9.61 7.74
C PRO A 9 -22.10 -9.37 9.00
N ILE A 10 -22.69 -9.61 10.15
CA ILE A 10 -22.04 -9.51 11.46
C ILE A 10 -20.99 -10.61 11.52
N LEU A 11 -19.73 -10.27 11.40
CA LEU A 11 -18.66 -11.18 11.71
C LEU A 11 -18.77 -11.68 13.13
N SER A 12 -18.29 -12.90 13.33
CA SER A 12 -18.14 -13.39 14.68
C SER A 12 -17.30 -12.38 15.47
N SER A 13 -17.84 -11.87 16.57
CA SER A 13 -17.22 -10.86 17.42
C SER A 13 -15.77 -11.20 17.86
N SER A 14 -15.39 -12.48 17.80
CA SER A 14 -14.06 -12.96 18.09
C SER A 14 -13.03 -12.63 16.99
N LEU A 15 -13.41 -12.70 15.72
CA LEU A 15 -12.48 -12.43 14.62
C LEU A 15 -12.17 -10.93 14.51
N ASN A 16 -13.19 -10.08 14.63
CA ASN A 16 -13.04 -8.63 14.69
C ASN A 16 -12.15 -8.21 15.87
N TYR A 17 -12.34 -8.86 17.02
CA TYR A 17 -11.56 -8.57 18.20
C TYR A 17 -10.07 -8.95 18.01
N GLU A 18 -9.77 -10.07 17.36
CA GLU A 18 -8.40 -10.49 17.06
C GLU A 18 -7.71 -9.54 16.09
N ILE A 19 -8.37 -9.11 15.02
CA ILE A 19 -7.80 -8.18 14.02
C ILE A 19 -7.57 -6.80 14.63
N ILE A 20 -8.57 -6.27 15.33
CA ILE A 20 -8.52 -4.95 15.99
C ILE A 20 -7.45 -4.92 17.06
N ASN A 21 -7.21 -6.03 17.74
CA ASN A 21 -6.19 -6.16 18.76
C ASN A 21 -4.86 -6.72 18.24
N ASP A 22 -4.76 -7.07 16.94
CA ASP A 22 -3.47 -7.46 16.39
C ASP A 22 -2.49 -6.28 16.51
N GLU A 23 -1.44 -6.50 17.31
CA GLU A 23 -0.39 -5.50 17.54
C GLU A 23 0.27 -5.03 16.25
N LYS A 24 0.28 -5.88 15.19
CA LYS A 24 0.77 -5.49 13.87
C LYS A 24 -0.10 -4.40 13.26
N TYR A 25 -1.43 -4.57 13.31
CA TYR A 25 -2.36 -3.57 12.76
C TYR A 25 -2.26 -2.25 13.53
N LYS A 26 -2.32 -2.30 14.86
CA LYS A 26 -2.17 -1.11 15.73
C LYS A 26 -0.87 -0.35 15.50
N LYS A 27 0.20 -1.06 15.19
CA LYS A 27 1.51 -0.46 14.92
C LYS A 27 1.51 0.42 13.66
N PHE A 28 0.69 0.10 12.66
CA PHE A 28 0.66 0.80 11.36
C PHE A 28 -0.50 1.77 11.22
N HIS A 29 -1.51 1.65 12.08
CA HIS A 29 -2.76 2.43 12.05
C HIS A 29 -3.04 3.04 13.42
N THR A 30 -2.17 3.93 13.88
CA THR A 30 -2.45 4.67 15.11
C THR A 30 -3.58 5.67 14.86
N PRO A 31 -4.58 5.81 15.75
CA PRO A 31 -5.69 6.75 15.53
C PRO A 31 -5.23 8.17 15.23
N LYS A 32 -4.17 8.62 15.88
CA LYS A 32 -3.60 9.95 15.68
C LYS A 32 -2.90 10.08 14.33
N GLY A 33 -2.13 9.05 13.92
CA GLY A 33 -1.49 8.99 12.62
C GLY A 33 -2.49 8.98 11.48
N GLU A 34 -3.57 8.21 11.61
CA GLU A 34 -4.67 8.16 10.67
C GLU A 34 -5.41 9.51 10.57
N GLY A 35 -5.66 10.18 11.70
CA GLY A 35 -6.24 11.52 11.71
C GLY A 35 -5.41 12.53 10.92
N PHE A 36 -4.09 12.53 11.10
CA PHE A 36 -3.20 13.40 10.31
C PHE A 36 -3.15 12.99 8.84
N TYR A 37 -3.12 11.68 8.54
CA TYR A 37 -3.16 11.19 7.16
C TYR A 37 -4.39 11.70 6.40
N LYS A 38 -5.58 11.63 7.02
CA LYS A 38 -6.82 12.15 6.46
C LYS A 38 -6.77 13.65 6.22
N GLN A 39 -6.26 14.42 7.17
CA GLN A 39 -6.06 15.87 6.98
C GLN A 39 -5.12 16.13 5.81
N GLY A 40 -4.06 15.33 5.65
CA GLY A 40 -3.19 15.38 4.48
C GLY A 40 -3.93 15.17 3.17
N LEU A 41 -4.82 14.16 3.10
CA LEU A 41 -5.69 13.94 1.94
C LEU A 41 -6.66 15.11 1.70
N MET A 42 -7.32 15.61 2.75
CA MET A 42 -8.25 16.72 2.63
C MET A 42 -7.60 17.95 1.98
N TYR A 43 -6.45 18.38 2.49
CA TYR A 43 -5.73 19.53 1.94
C TYR A 43 -5.04 19.22 0.60
N GLY A 44 -4.63 17.99 0.35
CA GLY A 44 -4.00 17.62 -0.91
C GLY A 44 -4.98 17.62 -2.09
N TYR A 45 -6.21 17.19 -1.86
CA TYR A 45 -7.23 17.01 -2.90
C TYR A 45 -8.44 17.94 -2.78
N GLY A 46 -8.48 18.82 -1.78
CA GLY A 46 -9.62 19.71 -1.57
C GLY A 46 -10.90 19.00 -1.12
N ILE A 47 -10.77 17.89 -0.41
CA ILE A 47 -11.90 17.07 0.02
C ILE A 47 -12.57 17.70 1.25
N GLY A 48 -13.89 17.55 1.35
CA GLY A 48 -14.66 18.13 2.48
C GLY A 48 -14.87 19.64 2.37
N GLY A 49 -14.69 20.23 1.19
CA GLY A 49 -14.93 21.66 0.94
C GLY A 49 -13.79 22.58 1.40
N VAL A 50 -12.61 22.01 1.71
CA VAL A 50 -11.42 22.81 1.98
C VAL A 50 -10.70 23.16 0.68
N GLU A 51 -10.08 24.33 0.62
CA GLU A 51 -9.23 24.70 -0.51
C GLU A 51 -7.95 23.84 -0.51
N PRO A 52 -7.55 23.28 -1.68
CA PRO A 52 -6.31 22.53 -1.79
C PRO A 52 -5.11 23.34 -1.33
N ASN A 53 -4.29 22.76 -0.46
CA ASN A 53 -3.08 23.39 0.07
C ASN A 53 -1.97 22.34 0.22
N ILE A 54 -1.08 22.30 -0.75
CA ILE A 54 0.01 21.31 -0.81
C ILE A 54 0.93 21.45 0.42
N THR A 55 1.20 22.66 0.90
CA THR A 55 2.09 22.88 2.05
C THR A 55 1.48 22.29 3.32
N LEU A 56 0.20 22.55 3.58
CA LEU A 56 -0.50 21.94 4.71
C LEU A 56 -0.62 20.43 4.56
N SER A 57 -0.92 19.94 3.35
CA SER A 57 -0.97 18.50 3.08
C SER A 57 0.35 17.79 3.40
N LYS A 58 1.49 18.37 2.98
CA LYS A 58 2.84 17.86 3.31
C LYS A 58 3.07 17.82 4.82
N ASP A 59 2.75 18.91 5.55
CA ASP A 59 2.91 18.98 7.01
C ASP A 59 2.09 17.88 7.71
N PHE A 60 0.85 17.68 7.31
CA PHE A 60 0.00 16.64 7.87
C PHE A 60 0.52 15.23 7.57
N TYR A 61 1.01 14.96 6.37
CA TYR A 61 1.64 13.66 6.09
C TYR A 61 2.91 13.43 6.88
N PHE A 62 3.75 14.45 7.09
CA PHE A 62 4.91 14.32 7.98
C PHE A 62 4.50 14.02 9.42
N ARG A 63 3.44 14.65 9.93
CA ARG A 63 2.88 14.32 11.26
C ARG A 63 2.34 12.89 11.30
N ALA A 64 1.63 12.47 10.25
CA ALA A 64 1.13 11.10 10.15
C ALA A 64 2.27 10.08 10.22
N ILE A 65 3.36 10.31 9.47
CA ILE A 65 4.56 9.48 9.49
C ILE A 65 5.17 9.41 10.89
N ASN A 66 5.31 10.55 11.56
CA ASN A 66 5.87 10.61 12.92
C ASN A 66 5.01 9.88 13.96
N GLU A 67 3.71 9.75 13.71
CA GLU A 67 2.78 8.96 14.53
C GLU A 67 2.65 7.49 14.04
N GLY A 68 3.50 7.05 13.11
CA GLY A 68 3.60 5.66 12.66
C GLY A 68 2.71 5.29 11.46
N CYS A 69 1.98 6.22 10.86
CA CYS A 69 1.15 5.97 9.68
C CYS A 69 2.01 5.85 8.41
N LYS A 70 2.47 4.64 8.11
CA LYS A 70 3.44 4.39 7.02
C LYS A 70 2.90 4.63 5.62
N ARG A 71 1.60 4.46 5.38
CA ARG A 71 0.98 4.75 4.08
C ARG A 71 1.13 6.21 3.65
N ALA A 72 1.36 7.11 4.60
CA ALA A 72 1.58 8.52 4.31
C ALA A 72 2.85 8.79 3.48
N TYR A 73 3.87 7.89 3.51
CA TYR A 73 5.05 8.01 2.66
C TYR A 73 4.71 8.04 1.17
N ILE A 74 3.78 7.18 0.74
CA ILE A 74 3.39 7.09 -0.67
C ILE A 74 2.64 8.36 -1.11
N ARG A 75 1.65 8.79 -0.32
CA ARG A 75 0.89 10.01 -0.64
C ARG A 75 1.78 11.26 -0.61
N LEU A 76 2.70 11.35 0.35
CA LEU A 76 3.67 12.44 0.42
C LEU A 76 4.59 12.45 -0.81
N SER A 77 5.08 11.28 -1.24
CA SER A 77 5.93 11.19 -2.43
C SER A 77 5.20 11.68 -3.69
N TYR A 78 3.91 11.39 -3.85
CA TYR A 78 3.13 11.87 -4.99
C TYR A 78 2.99 13.40 -5.02
N LEU A 79 2.88 14.04 -3.86
CA LEU A 79 2.83 15.51 -3.78
C LEU A 79 4.13 16.19 -4.26
N VAL A 80 5.25 15.50 -4.14
CA VAL A 80 6.58 16.03 -4.50
C VAL A 80 7.17 15.36 -5.75
N TYR A 81 6.35 14.68 -6.52
CA TYR A 81 6.80 13.87 -7.66
C TYR A 81 7.66 14.64 -8.68
N GLN A 82 7.44 15.95 -8.82
CA GLN A 82 8.19 16.82 -9.71
C GLN A 82 9.60 17.11 -9.19
N ASP A 83 9.80 17.14 -7.88
CA ASP A 83 11.13 17.27 -7.26
C ASP A 83 11.73 15.87 -7.07
N LYS A 84 12.67 15.52 -7.97
CA LYS A 84 13.26 14.17 -8.00
C LYS A 84 14.02 13.84 -6.73
N ASP A 85 14.69 14.81 -6.14
CA ASP A 85 15.55 14.61 -4.97
C ASP A 85 14.65 14.45 -3.72
N GLU A 86 13.69 15.37 -3.50
CA GLU A 86 12.74 15.28 -2.39
C GLU A 86 11.93 13.97 -2.48
N PHE A 87 11.46 13.62 -3.69
CA PHE A 87 10.74 12.37 -3.94
C PHE A 87 11.56 11.15 -3.49
N MET A 88 12.81 11.05 -3.95
CA MET A 88 13.65 9.90 -3.61
C MET A 88 14.03 9.86 -2.12
N ASP A 89 14.23 11.01 -1.50
CA ASP A 89 14.49 11.10 -0.06
C ASP A 89 13.32 10.57 0.77
N ILE A 90 12.08 10.93 0.41
CA ILE A 90 10.88 10.41 1.06
C ILE A 90 10.77 8.89 0.87
N ILE A 91 10.98 8.39 -0.34
CA ILE A 91 10.93 6.96 -0.62
C ILE A 91 12.03 6.20 0.15
N HIS A 92 13.25 6.73 0.21
CA HIS A 92 14.32 6.10 0.99
C HIS A 92 14.03 6.08 2.50
N LYS A 93 13.43 7.14 3.04
CA LYS A 93 12.96 7.17 4.44
C LYS A 93 11.87 6.11 4.66
N GLY A 94 10.89 6.03 3.77
CA GLY A 94 9.85 4.99 3.84
C GLY A 94 10.43 3.57 3.82
N ILE A 95 11.44 3.30 2.99
CA ILE A 95 12.15 2.01 2.96
C ILE A 95 12.85 1.76 4.30
N ALA A 96 13.53 2.75 4.86
CA ALA A 96 14.21 2.64 6.14
C ALA A 96 13.23 2.35 7.29
N ASP A 97 12.04 2.94 7.24
CA ASP A 97 10.95 2.72 8.19
C ASP A 97 10.12 1.46 7.91
N SER A 98 10.58 0.61 6.99
CA SER A 98 9.90 -0.64 6.65
C SER A 98 8.49 -0.43 6.07
N CYS A 99 8.34 0.52 5.14
CA CYS A 99 7.17 0.65 4.27
C CYS A 99 7.40 -0.14 2.98
N PRO A 100 6.77 -1.33 2.82
CA PRO A 100 7.09 -2.21 1.69
C PRO A 100 6.73 -1.62 0.32
N GLN A 101 5.66 -0.81 0.25
CA GLN A 101 5.24 -0.18 -1.00
C GLN A 101 6.33 0.75 -1.55
N CYS A 102 7.08 1.44 -0.68
CA CYS A 102 8.19 2.30 -1.08
C CYS A 102 9.29 1.55 -1.86
N LEU A 103 9.46 0.24 -1.62
CA LEU A 103 10.40 -0.59 -2.39
C LEU A 103 9.99 -0.64 -3.86
N MET A 104 8.70 -0.83 -4.13
CA MET A 104 8.21 -0.95 -5.51
C MET A 104 8.16 0.40 -6.21
N VAL A 105 7.85 1.48 -5.50
CA VAL A 105 7.99 2.84 -6.04
C VAL A 105 9.44 3.14 -6.44
N ALA A 106 10.41 2.71 -5.62
CA ALA A 106 11.83 2.85 -5.96
C ALA A 106 12.23 1.99 -7.18
N VAL A 107 11.70 0.77 -7.31
CA VAL A 107 11.92 -0.10 -8.47
C VAL A 107 11.35 0.53 -9.73
N ASP A 108 10.09 0.96 -9.69
CA ASP A 108 9.42 1.63 -10.80
C ASP A 108 10.22 2.85 -11.27
N ARG A 109 10.66 3.68 -10.32
CA ARG A 109 11.47 4.89 -10.65
C ARG A 109 12.81 4.54 -11.29
N ILE A 110 13.47 3.47 -10.87
CA ILE A 110 14.72 3.01 -11.48
C ILE A 110 14.44 2.53 -12.92
N LEU A 111 13.41 1.72 -13.12
CA LEU A 111 13.10 1.15 -14.43
C LEU A 111 12.58 2.19 -15.42
N ASN A 112 11.74 3.13 -14.98
CA ASN A 112 11.23 4.21 -15.85
C ASN A 112 12.31 5.22 -16.30
N ASN A 113 13.47 5.24 -15.66
CA ASN A 113 14.62 6.03 -16.12
C ASN A 113 15.55 5.25 -17.07
N ILE A 114 15.21 4.02 -17.46
CA ILE A 114 15.99 3.15 -18.32
C ILE A 114 15.35 3.14 -19.70
N ILE A 115 16.13 3.49 -20.73
CA ILE A 115 15.64 3.55 -22.12
C ILE A 115 15.67 2.16 -22.78
N SER A 116 16.67 1.33 -22.40
CA SER A 116 16.80 -0.05 -22.91
C SER A 116 17.28 -1.00 -21.81
N GLU A 117 17.03 -2.32 -21.98
CA GLU A 117 17.54 -3.33 -21.04
C GLU A 117 19.07 -3.33 -20.91
N GLU A 118 19.77 -2.89 -21.94
CA GLU A 118 21.24 -2.79 -21.96
C GLU A 118 21.75 -1.70 -21.01
N ASP A 119 20.94 -0.70 -20.70
CA ASP A 119 21.27 0.38 -19.76
C ASP A 119 21.19 -0.06 -18.30
N ILE A 120 20.68 -1.27 -18.04
CA ILE A 120 20.60 -1.81 -16.67
C ILE A 120 21.99 -2.26 -16.20
N THR A 121 22.69 -1.39 -15.50
CA THR A 121 23.97 -1.76 -14.92
C THR A 121 23.83 -2.92 -13.92
N LYS A 122 24.90 -3.69 -13.73
CA LYS A 122 24.93 -4.77 -12.72
C LYS A 122 24.54 -4.28 -11.32
N LYS A 123 24.96 -3.06 -10.95
CA LYS A 123 24.64 -2.44 -9.66
C LYS A 123 23.14 -2.16 -9.54
N MET A 124 22.52 -1.62 -10.59
CA MET A 124 21.07 -1.36 -10.64
C MET A 124 20.28 -2.66 -10.55
N ARG A 125 20.65 -3.66 -11.36
CA ARG A 125 20.02 -4.98 -11.35
C ARG A 125 20.07 -5.62 -9.95
N ASN A 126 21.21 -5.55 -9.28
CA ASN A 126 21.36 -6.08 -7.93
C ASN A 126 20.48 -5.31 -6.92
N LYS A 127 20.38 -3.98 -7.02
CA LYS A 127 19.52 -3.17 -6.16
C LYS A 127 18.04 -3.51 -6.38
N ILE A 128 17.59 -3.59 -7.62
CA ILE A 128 16.21 -3.97 -7.98
C ILE A 128 15.93 -5.38 -7.44
N ASN A 129 16.80 -6.35 -7.69
CA ASN A 129 16.60 -7.72 -7.22
C ASN A 129 16.43 -7.80 -5.71
N ARG A 130 17.25 -7.06 -4.95
CA ARG A 130 17.13 -6.98 -3.50
C ARG A 130 15.79 -6.38 -3.07
N TYR A 131 15.31 -5.35 -3.75
CA TYR A 131 14.02 -4.73 -3.43
C TYR A 131 12.85 -5.65 -3.74
N LEU A 132 12.89 -6.37 -4.87
CA LEU A 132 11.89 -7.37 -5.22
C LEU A 132 11.84 -8.52 -4.19
N ASP A 133 13.00 -9.04 -3.75
CA ASP A 133 13.05 -10.10 -2.75
C ASP A 133 12.51 -9.63 -1.39
N LEU A 134 12.87 -8.42 -0.99
CA LEU A 134 12.40 -7.82 0.26
C LEU A 134 10.89 -7.58 0.21
N PHE A 135 10.36 -7.02 -0.88
CA PHE A 135 8.92 -6.81 -1.06
C PHE A 135 8.16 -8.15 -1.02
N ALA A 136 8.64 -9.17 -1.74
CA ALA A 136 8.03 -10.50 -1.72
C ALA A 136 7.96 -11.11 -0.31
N SER A 137 8.90 -10.74 0.58
CA SER A 137 8.88 -11.19 1.98
C SER A 137 7.94 -10.39 2.87
N GLN A 138 7.52 -9.22 2.44
CA GLN A 138 6.71 -8.26 3.22
C GLN A 138 5.35 -7.96 2.55
N MET A 139 4.97 -8.72 1.53
CA MET A 139 3.77 -8.43 0.73
C MET A 139 2.48 -8.51 1.56
N GLU A 140 2.39 -9.45 2.49
CA GLU A 140 1.31 -9.53 3.47
C GLU A 140 1.22 -8.25 4.32
N LEU A 141 2.37 -7.78 4.81
CA LEU A 141 2.45 -6.53 5.58
C LEU A 141 2.04 -5.32 4.73
N ALA A 142 2.46 -5.28 3.45
CA ALA A 142 2.06 -4.22 2.54
C ALA A 142 0.54 -4.15 2.38
N PHE A 143 -0.12 -5.30 2.29
CA PHE A 143 -1.56 -5.38 2.18
C PHE A 143 -2.28 -4.86 3.44
N TRP A 144 -1.75 -5.14 4.64
CA TRP A 144 -2.26 -4.59 5.89
C TRP A 144 -2.08 -3.08 6.03
N ILE A 145 -0.97 -2.54 5.51
CA ILE A 145 -0.70 -1.09 5.59
C ILE A 145 -1.66 -0.29 4.69
N ASP A 146 -1.83 -0.73 3.45
CA ASP A 146 -2.68 -0.08 2.46
C ASP A 146 -2.92 -1.05 1.31
N ALA A 147 -4.13 -1.58 1.18
CA ALA A 147 -4.45 -2.61 0.19
C ALA A 147 -4.39 -2.08 -1.24
N GLU A 148 -4.88 -0.86 -1.49
CA GLU A 148 -4.87 -0.23 -2.81
C GLU A 148 -3.43 0.01 -3.29
N GLU A 149 -2.62 0.63 -2.46
CA GLU A 149 -1.21 0.86 -2.79
C GLU A 149 -0.41 -0.45 -2.83
N CYS A 150 -0.83 -1.48 -2.08
CA CYS A 150 -0.25 -2.81 -2.19
C CYS A 150 -0.56 -3.45 -3.54
N LEU A 151 -1.77 -3.29 -4.09
CA LEU A 151 -2.09 -3.78 -5.43
C LEU A 151 -1.19 -3.13 -6.49
N ASN A 152 -1.00 -1.81 -6.43
CA ASN A 152 -0.09 -1.11 -7.31
C ASN A 152 1.35 -1.63 -7.18
N ALA A 153 1.80 -1.86 -5.96
CA ALA A 153 3.11 -2.43 -5.67
C ALA A 153 3.24 -3.88 -6.20
N ILE A 154 2.19 -4.70 -6.08
CA ILE A 154 2.16 -6.08 -6.64
C ILE A 154 2.25 -6.03 -8.17
N LYS A 155 1.51 -5.16 -8.83
CA LYS A 155 1.58 -5.00 -10.29
C LYS A 155 2.99 -4.62 -10.73
N THR A 156 3.64 -3.68 -10.06
CA THR A 156 5.04 -3.31 -10.30
C THR A 156 5.99 -4.47 -10.02
N PHE A 157 5.79 -5.22 -8.93
CA PHE A 157 6.58 -6.40 -8.60
C PHE A 157 6.50 -7.48 -9.69
N VAL A 158 5.31 -7.78 -10.18
CA VAL A 158 5.08 -8.79 -11.22
C VAL A 158 5.72 -8.36 -12.53
N THR A 159 5.43 -7.15 -13.02
CA THR A 159 5.97 -6.64 -14.29
C THR A 159 7.49 -6.55 -14.27
N SER A 160 8.06 -6.04 -13.18
CA SER A 160 9.52 -5.95 -13.03
C SER A 160 10.18 -7.32 -12.93
N SER A 161 9.53 -8.28 -12.27
CA SER A 161 10.05 -9.66 -12.15
C SER A 161 10.06 -10.36 -13.50
N ILE A 162 9.01 -10.19 -14.31
CA ILE A 162 8.93 -10.72 -15.65
C ILE A 162 9.99 -10.08 -16.56
N ALA A 163 10.08 -8.75 -16.57
CA ALA A 163 11.05 -8.02 -17.38
C ALA A 163 12.51 -8.39 -17.06
N LEU A 164 12.80 -8.70 -15.81
CA LEU A 164 14.13 -9.16 -15.37
C LEU A 164 14.33 -10.68 -15.46
N ASN A 165 13.37 -11.40 -16.03
CA ASN A 165 13.36 -12.87 -16.16
C ASN A 165 13.64 -13.60 -14.82
N ARG A 166 12.99 -13.12 -13.75
CA ARG A 166 13.15 -13.69 -12.40
C ARG A 166 12.21 -14.85 -12.19
N LYS A 167 12.72 -15.88 -11.52
CA LYS A 167 11.93 -17.04 -11.11
C LYS A 167 11.70 -17.02 -9.60
N TYR A 168 10.46 -17.32 -9.21
CA TYR A 168 10.07 -17.45 -7.82
C TYR A 168 9.59 -18.86 -7.50
N ASN A 169 9.74 -19.25 -6.25
CA ASN A 169 9.17 -20.50 -5.78
C ASN A 169 7.63 -20.43 -5.84
N LYS A 170 7.02 -21.33 -6.61
CA LYS A 170 5.57 -21.36 -6.83
C LYS A 170 4.76 -21.50 -5.54
N ASP A 171 5.25 -22.31 -4.60
CA ASP A 171 4.54 -22.55 -3.34
C ASP A 171 4.59 -21.30 -2.43
N ARG A 172 5.69 -20.55 -2.50
CA ARG A 172 5.77 -19.26 -1.81
C ARG A 172 4.74 -18.25 -2.36
N ILE A 173 4.61 -18.14 -3.68
CA ILE A 173 3.61 -17.26 -4.31
C ILE A 173 2.20 -17.73 -3.98
N LYS A 174 1.92 -19.04 -4.03
CA LYS A 174 0.61 -19.58 -3.62
C LYS A 174 0.26 -19.25 -2.17
N ASN A 175 1.25 -19.34 -1.26
CA ASN A 175 1.05 -19.01 0.13
C ASN A 175 0.72 -17.51 0.31
N ILE A 176 1.39 -16.62 -0.43
CA ILE A 176 1.09 -15.17 -0.41
C ILE A 176 -0.35 -14.93 -0.91
N ILE A 177 -0.74 -15.56 -2.03
CA ILE A 177 -2.10 -15.47 -2.56
C ILE A 177 -3.14 -15.93 -1.52
N HIS A 178 -2.87 -17.06 -0.85
CA HIS A 178 -3.76 -17.56 0.19
C HIS A 178 -3.93 -16.56 1.34
N LYS A 179 -2.85 -15.95 1.79
CA LYS A 179 -2.89 -14.94 2.86
C LYS A 179 -3.64 -13.68 2.45
N ILE A 180 -3.40 -13.16 1.24
CA ILE A 180 -4.14 -11.98 0.73
C ILE A 180 -5.64 -12.27 0.67
N LYS A 181 -6.04 -13.44 0.18
CA LYS A 181 -7.44 -13.84 0.17
C LYS A 181 -8.02 -13.95 1.57
N ALA A 182 -7.31 -14.60 2.49
CA ALA A 182 -7.76 -14.71 3.87
C ALA A 182 -7.98 -13.34 4.52
N ILE A 183 -7.11 -12.35 4.21
CA ILE A 183 -7.27 -10.97 4.71
C ILE A 183 -8.50 -10.30 4.08
N SER A 184 -8.74 -10.48 2.78
CA SER A 184 -9.89 -9.86 2.10
C SER A 184 -11.24 -10.48 2.47
N GLU A 185 -11.23 -11.73 2.95
CA GLU A 185 -12.40 -12.41 3.49
C GLU A 185 -12.70 -12.03 4.94
N LEU A 186 -11.76 -11.33 5.59
CA LEU A 186 -12.01 -10.73 6.90
C LEU A 186 -12.89 -9.51 6.67
N ASP A 187 -14.13 -9.62 7.07
CA ASP A 187 -15.07 -8.49 7.19
C ASP A 187 -14.55 -7.57 8.30
N ILE A 188 -13.66 -6.70 7.99
CA ILE A 188 -13.10 -5.74 8.94
C ILE A 188 -14.13 -4.64 9.10
N ASP A 189 -14.79 -4.55 10.25
CA ASP A 189 -15.62 -3.40 10.61
C ASP A 189 -14.72 -2.17 10.75
N LEU A 190 -14.36 -1.60 9.60
CA LEU A 190 -13.59 -0.35 9.55
C LEU A 190 -14.41 0.83 10.09
N GLU A 191 -15.76 0.72 10.12
CA GLU A 191 -16.63 1.75 10.67
C GLU A 191 -16.42 1.93 12.18
N SER A 192 -16.09 0.85 12.91
CA SER A 192 -15.77 0.95 14.34
C SER A 192 -14.42 1.62 14.62
N PHE A 193 -13.55 1.70 13.61
CA PHE A 193 -12.24 2.34 13.72
C PHE A 193 -12.24 3.83 13.41
N TYR A 194 -13.18 4.27 12.59
CA TYR A 194 -13.24 5.64 12.11
C TYR A 194 -14.53 6.26 12.58
N ASP A 195 -14.45 7.46 13.11
CA ASP A 195 -15.63 8.27 13.40
C ASP A 195 -16.48 8.35 12.11
N THR A 196 -17.79 8.13 12.23
CA THR A 196 -18.75 7.99 11.12
C THR A 196 -18.74 9.15 10.11
N ASN A 197 -18.15 10.28 10.46
CA ASN A 197 -17.93 11.42 9.56
C ASN A 197 -16.76 11.23 8.58
N ASP A 198 -15.98 10.19 8.74
CA ASP A 198 -14.75 9.94 7.99
C ASP A 198 -14.91 8.95 6.83
N MET A 199 -16.12 8.42 6.61
CA MET A 199 -16.43 7.38 5.61
C MET A 199 -16.18 7.76 4.14
N ILE A 200 -15.91 9.05 3.86
CA ILE A 200 -15.65 9.52 2.48
C ILE A 200 -14.33 8.98 1.93
N PHE A 201 -13.45 8.44 2.79
CA PHE A 201 -12.09 8.02 2.43
C PHE A 201 -11.83 6.52 2.52
N LEU A 202 -12.84 5.76 2.92
CA LEU A 202 -12.74 4.31 2.89
C LEU A 202 -13.06 3.85 1.47
N THR A 203 -12.16 3.12 0.85
CA THR A 203 -12.52 2.23 -0.24
C THR A 203 -13.69 1.37 0.23
N SER A 204 -14.74 1.24 -0.59
CA SER A 204 -15.88 0.39 -0.24
C SER A 204 -15.38 -1.04 0.00
N PHE A 205 -16.13 -1.84 0.78
CA PHE A 205 -15.82 -3.26 0.98
C PHE A 205 -15.71 -4.04 -0.34
N ASP A 206 -16.54 -3.66 -1.32
CA ASP A 206 -16.53 -4.22 -2.67
C ASP A 206 -15.18 -3.99 -3.35
N ASP A 207 -14.52 -2.84 -3.10
CA ASP A 207 -13.20 -2.53 -3.63
C ASP A 207 -12.12 -3.42 -3.01
N TYR A 208 -12.24 -3.81 -1.74
CA TYR A 208 -11.22 -4.62 -1.04
C TYR A 208 -11.16 -6.06 -1.59
N GLU A 209 -12.32 -6.66 -1.85
CA GLU A 209 -12.40 -7.98 -2.50
C GLU A 209 -11.89 -7.91 -3.93
N LEU A 210 -12.28 -6.88 -4.68
CA LEU A 210 -11.81 -6.65 -6.04
C LEU A 210 -10.29 -6.46 -6.06
N ILE A 211 -9.74 -5.65 -5.16
CA ILE A 211 -8.29 -5.44 -5.00
C ILE A 211 -7.57 -6.76 -4.76
N ALA A 212 -8.09 -7.61 -3.87
CA ALA A 212 -7.50 -8.92 -3.58
C ALA A 212 -7.59 -9.88 -4.77
N GLN A 213 -8.69 -9.84 -5.53
CA GLN A 213 -8.85 -10.62 -6.76
C GLN A 213 -7.83 -10.19 -7.81
N GLU A 214 -7.68 -8.88 -8.06
CA GLU A 214 -6.69 -8.36 -9.01
C GLU A 214 -5.25 -8.70 -8.59
N ALA A 215 -4.91 -8.53 -7.31
CA ALA A 215 -3.61 -8.90 -6.77
C ALA A 215 -3.32 -10.40 -6.97
N THR A 216 -4.34 -11.25 -6.73
CA THR A 216 -4.26 -12.68 -6.95
C THR A 216 -4.03 -13.02 -8.43
N CYS A 217 -4.76 -12.37 -9.34
CA CYS A 217 -4.57 -12.56 -10.77
C CYS A 217 -3.16 -12.17 -11.23
N ALA A 218 -2.66 -11.02 -10.80
CA ALA A 218 -1.31 -10.57 -11.12
C ALA A 218 -0.24 -11.56 -10.62
N LEU A 219 -0.36 -12.05 -9.38
CA LEU A 219 0.60 -13.02 -8.82
C LEU A 219 0.56 -14.39 -9.51
N LYS A 220 -0.59 -14.80 -10.04
CA LYS A 220 -0.68 -16.07 -10.81
C LYS A 220 0.16 -16.03 -12.08
N GLU A 221 0.32 -14.86 -12.72
CA GLU A 221 1.19 -14.73 -13.90
C GLU A 221 2.64 -15.18 -13.60
N LEU A 222 3.14 -14.93 -12.40
CA LEU A 222 4.48 -15.38 -12.00
C LEU A 222 4.55 -16.91 -11.85
N ILE A 223 3.43 -17.57 -11.47
CA ILE A 223 3.36 -19.02 -11.35
C ILE A 223 3.38 -19.67 -12.74
N GLU A 224 2.69 -19.06 -13.71
CA GLU A 224 2.59 -19.57 -15.07
C GLU A 224 3.89 -19.40 -15.86
N LYS A 225 4.61 -18.30 -15.60
CA LYS A 225 5.88 -17.97 -16.29
C LYS A 225 7.13 -18.54 -15.59
N ALA A 226 6.99 -19.18 -14.42
CA ALA A 226 8.07 -19.82 -13.66
C ALA A 226 8.26 -21.29 -14.07
#